data_735cba4ca83c3a6e504a763041ee8573
#
_entry.id   735cba4ca83c3a6e504a763041ee8573
#
_cell.length_a   1.000
_cell.length_b   1.000
_cell.length_c   1.000
_cell.angle_alpha   90.00
_cell.angle_beta   90.00
_cell.angle_gamma   90.00
#
_symmetry.space_group_name_H-M   'P 1'
#
loop_
_entity.id
_entity.type
_entity.pdbx_description
1 polymer ?
#
loop_
_entity_poly.entity_id
_entity_poly.type
_entity_poly.pdbx_seq_one_letter_code
_entity_poly.pdbx_strand_id
1 'polypeptide(L)'
;MKIKDTEIKIVQADITELKVDAIINAANNKLVMGGGVAGAIKKKGGKIIEEEAVKKGPIRIGEAIYTKAGNLPAKFVIHAATMGMDFETDEVKIRDSAKNSLKVAEELKVQSIAFPALGCGVGGFPLLASAKIMAQEALKHLREAKSSLKEIVFCLYDKKALEVFNKGIISYLEYVTDKLQAGPFTTVDAIIEIDEGIVIIEMSNPPFGWALPGGFVDYGESLEDAVKREAKEETGLDLEDIKQFHTYSNPSRDPRFHTIGTVFLSRSKCKPKAGDDAAGLKVVKLSEIENLNFAFDHKDIIIDYIKYKKGQNPF
;
A
#
# COMPACT_ATOMS: atom_id res chain seq x y z
N MET A 1 1.51 -12.36 -12.77
CA MET A 1 1.54 -10.91 -12.59
C MET A 1 2.49 -10.57 -11.45
N LYS A 2 3.19 -9.44 -11.46
CA LYS A 2 4.18 -9.10 -10.41
C LYS A 2 3.81 -7.77 -9.76
N ILE A 3 3.82 -7.72 -8.42
CA ILE A 3 3.62 -6.51 -7.63
C ILE A 3 4.85 -6.34 -6.74
N LYS A 4 5.60 -5.26 -6.92
CA LYS A 4 6.96 -5.11 -6.35
C LYS A 4 7.79 -6.37 -6.64
N ASP A 5 8.29 -7.04 -5.62
CA ASP A 5 9.10 -8.26 -5.73
C ASP A 5 8.30 -9.57 -5.66
N THR A 6 6.97 -9.50 -5.53
CA THR A 6 6.10 -10.66 -5.32
C THR A 6 5.35 -11.03 -6.59
N GLU A 7 5.44 -12.29 -6.98
CA GLU A 7 4.67 -12.86 -8.10
C GLU A 7 3.30 -13.34 -7.62
N ILE A 8 2.23 -12.93 -8.33
CA ILE A 8 0.87 -13.40 -8.09
C ILE A 8 0.50 -14.37 -9.22
N LYS A 9 0.16 -15.60 -8.83
CA LYS A 9 -0.28 -16.67 -9.71
C LYS A 9 -1.71 -17.09 -9.42
N ILE A 10 -2.43 -17.49 -10.45
CA ILE A 10 -3.77 -18.07 -10.34
C ILE A 10 -3.74 -19.38 -11.09
N VAL A 11 -3.95 -20.50 -10.38
CA VAL A 11 -3.77 -21.84 -10.95
C VAL A 11 -4.96 -22.73 -10.64
N GLN A 12 -5.24 -23.69 -11.52
CA GLN A 12 -6.12 -24.80 -11.21
C GLN A 12 -5.26 -25.99 -10.76
N ALA A 13 -5.35 -26.36 -9.49
CA ALA A 13 -4.60 -27.48 -8.93
C ALA A 13 -5.24 -27.97 -7.63
N ASP A 14 -4.77 -29.10 -7.14
CA ASP A 14 -4.99 -29.54 -5.76
C ASP A 14 -3.99 -28.79 -4.84
N ILE A 15 -4.49 -27.94 -3.98
CA ILE A 15 -3.66 -27.14 -3.06
C ILE A 15 -2.75 -28.00 -2.18
N THR A 16 -3.15 -29.24 -1.91
CA THR A 16 -2.38 -30.19 -1.09
C THR A 16 -1.15 -30.76 -1.79
N GLU A 17 -1.01 -30.51 -3.10
CA GLU A 17 0.13 -30.96 -3.92
C GLU A 17 1.09 -29.84 -4.29
N LEU A 18 0.74 -28.59 -3.94
CA LEU A 18 1.58 -27.44 -4.25
C LEU A 18 2.86 -27.41 -3.41
N LYS A 19 3.97 -27.15 -4.08
CA LYS A 19 5.28 -26.95 -3.44
C LYS A 19 5.45 -25.47 -3.08
N VAL A 20 4.79 -25.06 -2.00
CA VAL A 20 4.87 -23.71 -1.42
C VAL A 20 5.24 -23.82 0.06
N ASP A 21 5.71 -22.73 0.66
CA ASP A 21 6.08 -22.78 2.10
C ASP A 21 4.85 -22.94 3.00
N ALA A 22 3.73 -22.32 2.66
CA ALA A 22 2.48 -22.47 3.42
C ALA A 22 1.25 -22.56 2.51
N ILE A 23 0.29 -23.38 2.90
CA ILE A 23 -1.04 -23.41 2.30
C ILE A 23 -2.08 -22.89 3.28
N ILE A 24 -3.10 -22.21 2.76
CA ILE A 24 -4.18 -21.65 3.59
C ILE A 24 -5.33 -22.65 3.63
N ASN A 25 -5.81 -22.95 4.81
CA ASN A 25 -7.03 -23.71 5.04
C ASN A 25 -8.18 -22.74 5.35
N ALA A 26 -9.24 -22.73 4.52
CA ALA A 26 -10.50 -22.07 4.84
C ALA A 26 -11.21 -22.85 5.93
N ALA A 27 -11.02 -22.44 7.18
CA ALA A 27 -11.46 -23.16 8.39
C ALA A 27 -12.75 -22.56 8.99
N ASN A 28 -13.39 -23.34 9.84
CA ASN A 28 -14.32 -22.83 10.84
C ASN A 28 -13.56 -22.38 12.10
N ASN A 29 -14.22 -21.62 12.96
CA ASN A 29 -13.62 -21.07 14.18
C ASN A 29 -13.22 -22.11 15.24
N LYS A 30 -13.74 -23.34 15.17
CA LYS A 30 -13.32 -24.47 16.02
C LYS A 30 -12.17 -25.26 15.44
N LEU A 31 -11.75 -24.97 14.21
CA LEU A 31 -10.63 -25.58 13.50
C LEU A 31 -10.80 -27.09 13.23
N VAL A 32 -12.05 -27.56 13.23
CA VAL A 32 -12.39 -28.96 12.92
C VAL A 32 -12.36 -29.14 11.40
N MET A 33 -11.69 -30.20 10.94
CA MET A 33 -11.43 -30.45 9.52
C MET A 33 -12.33 -31.57 8.98
N GLY A 34 -13.57 -31.21 8.60
CA GLY A 34 -14.57 -32.19 8.15
C GLY A 34 -14.59 -32.45 6.66
N GLY A 35 -14.64 -31.41 5.81
CA GLY A 35 -14.83 -31.53 4.38
C GLY A 35 -14.15 -30.41 3.58
N GLY A 36 -14.39 -30.37 2.27
CA GLY A 36 -13.80 -29.39 1.38
C GLY A 36 -12.27 -29.39 1.40
N VAL A 37 -11.66 -28.20 1.34
CA VAL A 37 -10.20 -28.05 1.41
C VAL A 37 -9.63 -28.56 2.74
N ALA A 38 -10.32 -28.33 3.86
CA ALA A 38 -9.90 -28.82 5.18
C ALA A 38 -9.84 -30.36 5.20
N GLY A 39 -10.86 -31.04 4.68
CA GLY A 39 -10.89 -32.49 4.58
C GLY A 39 -9.78 -33.04 3.68
N ALA A 40 -9.50 -32.39 2.54
CA ALA A 40 -8.39 -32.78 1.65
C ALA A 40 -7.02 -32.64 2.36
N ILE A 41 -6.79 -31.53 3.06
CA ILE A 41 -5.58 -31.28 3.86
C ILE A 41 -5.40 -32.37 4.92
N LYS A 42 -6.45 -32.67 5.71
CA LYS A 42 -6.44 -33.71 6.73
C LYS A 42 -6.16 -35.09 6.14
N LYS A 43 -6.80 -35.43 5.00
CA LYS A 43 -6.65 -36.74 4.34
C LYS A 43 -5.23 -36.97 3.84
N LYS A 44 -4.59 -35.97 3.21
CA LYS A 44 -3.24 -36.08 2.65
C LYS A 44 -2.14 -35.76 3.65
N GLY A 45 -2.33 -34.75 4.48
CA GLY A 45 -1.32 -34.30 5.45
C GLY A 45 -1.32 -35.08 6.77
N GLY A 46 -2.42 -35.77 7.06
CA GLY A 46 -2.59 -36.55 8.29
C GLY A 46 -3.42 -35.85 9.36
N LYS A 47 -3.99 -36.65 10.28
CA LYS A 47 -4.84 -36.16 11.40
C LYS A 47 -4.08 -35.24 12.36
N ILE A 48 -2.79 -35.35 12.41
CA ILE A 48 -1.92 -34.53 13.28
C ILE A 48 -2.12 -33.02 13.06
N ILE A 49 -2.46 -32.60 11.83
CA ILE A 49 -2.71 -31.21 11.49
C ILE A 49 -3.95 -30.71 12.23
N GLU A 50 -5.05 -31.47 12.20
CA GLU A 50 -6.28 -31.11 12.90
C GLU A 50 -6.08 -31.17 14.44
N GLU A 51 -5.39 -32.17 14.95
CA GLU A 51 -5.11 -32.32 16.38
C GLU A 51 -4.30 -31.12 16.92
N GLU A 52 -3.32 -30.65 16.15
CA GLU A 52 -2.54 -29.46 16.49
C GLU A 52 -3.42 -28.18 16.40
N ALA A 53 -4.23 -28.06 15.34
CA ALA A 53 -5.11 -26.90 15.15
C ALA A 53 -6.15 -26.78 16.28
N VAL A 54 -6.85 -27.86 16.59
CA VAL A 54 -7.90 -27.88 17.64
C VAL A 54 -7.31 -27.56 19.02
N LYS A 55 -6.09 -27.97 19.33
CA LYS A 55 -5.40 -27.59 20.58
C LYS A 55 -5.14 -26.07 20.70
N LYS A 56 -5.02 -25.37 19.57
CA LYS A 56 -4.82 -23.93 19.52
C LYS A 56 -6.13 -23.14 19.43
N GLY A 57 -7.22 -23.83 19.14
CA GLY A 57 -8.56 -23.28 19.04
C GLY A 57 -9.34 -23.28 20.37
N PRO A 58 -10.61 -22.77 20.36
CA PRO A 58 -11.20 -22.04 19.23
C PRO A 58 -10.59 -20.67 19.04
N ILE A 59 -10.64 -20.14 17.81
CA ILE A 59 -10.21 -18.78 17.47
C ILE A 59 -11.43 -17.93 17.07
N ARG A 60 -11.26 -16.61 17.03
CA ARG A 60 -12.32 -15.71 16.54
C ARG A 60 -12.45 -15.84 15.02
N ILE A 61 -13.66 -15.64 14.50
CA ILE A 61 -13.89 -15.57 13.06
C ILE A 61 -13.09 -14.37 12.52
N GLY A 62 -12.41 -14.56 11.41
CA GLY A 62 -11.46 -13.61 10.84
C GLY A 62 -10.00 -13.80 11.29
N GLU A 63 -9.76 -14.45 12.43
CA GLU A 63 -8.38 -14.76 12.87
C GLU A 63 -7.79 -15.92 12.08
N ALA A 64 -6.45 -16.01 12.12
CA ALA A 64 -5.68 -17.09 11.53
C ALA A 64 -4.60 -17.58 12.50
N ILE A 65 -4.38 -18.89 12.50
CA ILE A 65 -3.27 -19.56 13.21
C ILE A 65 -2.56 -20.50 12.26
N TYR A 66 -1.42 -21.03 12.66
CA TYR A 66 -0.72 -22.02 11.85
C TYR A 66 -0.43 -23.31 12.60
N THR A 67 -0.25 -24.39 11.83
CA THR A 67 0.26 -25.70 12.26
C THR A 67 1.40 -26.14 11.34
N LYS A 68 2.10 -27.20 11.72
CA LYS A 68 2.94 -27.94 10.77
C LYS A 68 2.06 -28.61 9.71
N ALA A 69 2.62 -28.86 8.52
CA ALA A 69 1.86 -29.39 7.39
C ALA A 69 1.82 -30.93 7.31
N GLY A 70 2.32 -31.62 8.31
CA GLY A 70 2.33 -33.10 8.33
C GLY A 70 3.06 -33.69 7.13
N ASN A 71 2.37 -34.54 6.34
CA ASN A 71 2.91 -35.19 5.14
C ASN A 71 2.77 -34.36 3.85
N LEU A 72 2.28 -33.13 3.91
CA LEU A 72 2.14 -32.27 2.73
C LEU A 72 3.49 -31.73 2.25
N PRO A 73 3.63 -31.37 0.97
CA PRO A 73 4.84 -30.74 0.46
C PRO A 73 5.16 -29.37 1.09
N ALA A 74 4.14 -28.69 1.65
CA ALA A 74 4.29 -27.42 2.35
C ALA A 74 4.95 -27.60 3.73
N LYS A 75 5.50 -26.51 4.30
CA LYS A 75 6.04 -26.49 5.66
C LYS A 75 4.96 -26.24 6.72
N PHE A 76 3.97 -25.42 6.37
CA PHE A 76 2.93 -24.96 7.28
C PHE A 76 1.54 -25.05 6.65
N VAL A 77 0.50 -25.21 7.48
CA VAL A 77 -0.89 -24.92 7.14
C VAL A 77 -1.33 -23.74 7.98
N ILE A 78 -1.78 -22.68 7.34
CA ILE A 78 -2.38 -21.51 8.00
C ILE A 78 -3.91 -21.69 7.97
N HIS A 79 -4.50 -21.81 9.14
CA HIS A 79 -5.93 -22.03 9.31
C HIS A 79 -6.62 -20.67 9.51
N ALA A 80 -7.34 -20.20 8.51
CA ALA A 80 -8.08 -18.94 8.52
C ALA A 80 -9.56 -19.20 8.83
N ALA A 81 -10.05 -18.69 9.94
CA ALA A 81 -11.46 -18.90 10.38
C ALA A 81 -12.39 -18.02 9.55
N THR A 82 -12.84 -18.51 8.41
CA THR A 82 -13.75 -17.78 7.49
C THR A 82 -15.21 -17.83 7.91
N MET A 83 -15.58 -18.69 8.88
CA MET A 83 -16.96 -18.93 9.30
C MET A 83 -17.03 -19.52 10.70
N GLY A 84 -18.22 -19.50 11.29
CA GLY A 84 -18.57 -20.24 12.49
C GLY A 84 -18.99 -21.69 12.18
N MET A 85 -19.60 -22.35 13.20
CA MET A 85 -20.20 -23.68 13.02
C MET A 85 -21.59 -23.64 12.38
N ASP A 86 -22.12 -22.44 12.17
CA ASP A 86 -23.30 -22.14 11.35
C ASP A 86 -23.03 -22.18 9.86
N PHE A 87 -21.74 -22.19 9.49
CA PHE A 87 -21.23 -22.13 8.11
C PHE A 87 -21.59 -20.84 7.37
N GLU A 88 -22.00 -19.81 8.08
CA GLU A 88 -22.25 -18.49 7.51
C GLU A 88 -20.97 -17.66 7.38
N THR A 89 -20.81 -17.04 6.22
CA THR A 89 -19.67 -16.15 5.92
C THR A 89 -20.16 -14.88 5.22
N ASP A 90 -19.33 -13.85 5.26
CA ASP A 90 -19.59 -12.55 4.66
C ASP A 90 -18.27 -11.88 4.23
N GLU A 91 -18.36 -10.70 3.63
CA GLU A 91 -17.21 -9.93 3.16
C GLU A 91 -16.20 -9.66 4.29
N VAL A 92 -16.65 -9.26 5.46
CA VAL A 92 -15.77 -8.88 6.59
C VAL A 92 -14.97 -10.10 7.05
N LYS A 93 -15.64 -11.24 7.23
CA LYS A 93 -14.99 -12.49 7.65
C LYS A 93 -13.93 -12.96 6.65
N ILE A 94 -14.21 -12.85 5.34
CA ILE A 94 -13.25 -13.22 4.29
C ILE A 94 -12.08 -12.25 4.25
N ARG A 95 -12.34 -10.95 4.36
CA ARG A 95 -11.34 -9.89 4.39
C ARG A 95 -10.36 -10.09 5.54
N ASP A 96 -10.89 -10.23 6.75
CA ASP A 96 -10.08 -10.42 7.95
C ASP A 96 -9.28 -11.73 7.88
N SER A 97 -9.90 -12.82 7.40
CA SER A 97 -9.22 -14.09 7.19
C SER A 97 -8.06 -14.01 6.21
N ALA A 98 -8.23 -13.30 5.08
CA ALA A 98 -7.18 -13.10 4.09
C ALA A 98 -6.05 -12.24 4.69
N LYS A 99 -6.38 -11.11 5.31
CA LYS A 99 -5.44 -10.19 5.97
C LYS A 99 -4.62 -10.90 7.05
N ASN A 100 -5.28 -11.63 7.95
CA ASN A 100 -4.59 -12.31 9.05
C ASN A 100 -3.78 -13.51 8.57
N SER A 101 -4.16 -14.18 7.48
CA SER A 101 -3.34 -15.21 6.84
C SER A 101 -2.03 -14.65 6.30
N LEU A 102 -2.07 -13.49 5.65
CA LEU A 102 -0.88 -12.79 5.17
C LEU A 102 0.01 -12.35 6.33
N LYS A 103 -0.57 -11.84 7.42
CA LYS A 103 0.17 -11.48 8.63
C LYS A 103 0.89 -12.68 9.26
N VAL A 104 0.21 -13.82 9.40
CA VAL A 104 0.82 -15.06 9.90
C VAL A 104 1.95 -15.54 8.96
N ALA A 105 1.78 -15.39 7.65
CA ALA A 105 2.82 -15.72 6.68
C ALA A 105 4.11 -14.90 6.90
N GLU A 106 3.97 -13.60 7.18
CA GLU A 106 5.11 -12.72 7.52
C GLU A 106 5.76 -13.09 8.86
N GLU A 107 4.97 -13.40 9.89
CA GLU A 107 5.48 -13.86 11.19
C GLU A 107 6.32 -15.14 11.03
N LEU A 108 5.90 -16.03 10.13
CA LEU A 108 6.62 -17.25 9.77
C LEU A 108 7.80 -17.03 8.83
N LYS A 109 7.94 -15.82 8.26
CA LYS A 109 8.96 -15.44 7.26
C LYS A 109 8.97 -16.39 6.04
N VAL A 110 7.80 -16.87 5.63
CA VAL A 110 7.66 -17.72 4.44
C VAL A 110 7.78 -16.88 3.16
N GLN A 111 8.27 -17.52 2.09
CA GLN A 111 8.44 -16.83 0.80
C GLN A 111 7.30 -17.13 -0.19
N SER A 112 6.56 -18.23 0.03
CA SER A 112 5.46 -18.62 -0.87
C SER A 112 4.24 -19.13 -0.10
N ILE A 113 3.06 -18.67 -0.52
CA ILE A 113 1.79 -19.09 0.06
C ILE A 113 0.77 -19.43 -1.01
N ALA A 114 -0.14 -20.36 -0.70
CA ALA A 114 -1.26 -20.69 -1.58
C ALA A 114 -2.60 -20.54 -0.86
N PHE A 115 -3.50 -19.78 -1.47
CA PHE A 115 -4.87 -19.55 -1.00
C PHE A 115 -5.87 -20.37 -1.80
N PRO A 116 -6.83 -21.05 -1.17
CA PRO A 116 -8.04 -21.50 -1.82
C PRO A 116 -9.02 -20.33 -2.00
N ALA A 117 -10.14 -20.52 -2.69
CA ALA A 117 -11.24 -19.55 -2.71
C ALA A 117 -11.91 -19.47 -1.34
N LEU A 118 -11.52 -18.46 -0.52
CA LEU A 118 -12.03 -18.30 0.84
C LEU A 118 -13.54 -18.06 0.83
N GLY A 119 -14.27 -18.80 1.69
CA GLY A 119 -15.71 -18.69 1.84
C GLY A 119 -16.57 -19.26 0.73
N CYS A 120 -16.00 -19.71 -0.41
CA CYS A 120 -16.73 -20.10 -1.59
C CYS A 120 -17.18 -21.58 -1.61
N GLY A 121 -16.74 -22.38 -0.66
CA GLY A 121 -17.17 -23.78 -0.51
C GLY A 121 -18.52 -23.88 0.21
N VAL A 122 -18.52 -24.46 1.41
CA VAL A 122 -19.73 -24.62 2.24
C VAL A 122 -20.37 -23.28 2.59
N GLY A 123 -19.58 -22.22 2.78
CA GLY A 123 -20.08 -20.86 3.06
C GLY A 123 -20.82 -20.19 1.92
N GLY A 124 -20.78 -20.72 0.69
CA GLY A 124 -21.56 -20.24 -0.45
C GLY A 124 -21.29 -18.80 -0.90
N PHE A 125 -20.19 -18.18 -0.47
CA PHE A 125 -19.88 -16.79 -0.82
C PHE A 125 -19.55 -16.67 -2.32
N PRO A 126 -19.97 -15.58 -2.99
CA PRO A 126 -19.77 -15.43 -4.43
C PRO A 126 -18.30 -15.41 -4.83
N LEU A 127 -17.90 -16.27 -5.75
CA LEU A 127 -16.52 -16.42 -6.24
C LEU A 127 -15.88 -15.09 -6.65
N LEU A 128 -16.59 -14.25 -7.43
CA LEU A 128 -16.06 -12.98 -7.91
C LEU A 128 -15.82 -11.98 -6.77
N ALA A 129 -16.70 -11.95 -5.77
CA ALA A 129 -16.54 -11.10 -4.62
C ALA A 129 -15.34 -11.54 -3.75
N SER A 130 -15.22 -12.86 -3.49
CA SER A 130 -14.07 -13.43 -2.79
C SER A 130 -12.76 -13.12 -3.53
N ALA A 131 -12.69 -13.32 -4.83
CA ALA A 131 -11.52 -13.02 -5.66
C ALA A 131 -11.08 -11.55 -5.51
N LYS A 132 -12.01 -10.60 -5.60
CA LYS A 132 -11.73 -9.17 -5.46
C LYS A 132 -11.24 -8.81 -4.05
N ILE A 133 -11.90 -9.32 -3.01
CA ILE A 133 -11.52 -9.08 -1.61
C ILE A 133 -10.10 -9.60 -1.35
N MET A 134 -9.82 -10.84 -1.76
CA MET A 134 -8.51 -11.44 -1.57
C MET A 134 -7.41 -10.70 -2.36
N ALA A 135 -7.70 -10.22 -3.57
CA ALA A 135 -6.80 -9.39 -4.35
C ALA A 135 -6.52 -8.04 -3.68
N GLN A 136 -7.55 -7.41 -3.09
CA GLN A 136 -7.40 -6.16 -2.34
C GLN A 136 -6.49 -6.32 -1.14
N GLU A 137 -6.70 -7.37 -0.34
CA GLU A 137 -5.88 -7.60 0.86
C GLU A 137 -4.44 -7.97 0.49
N ALA A 138 -4.23 -8.78 -0.55
CA ALA A 138 -2.89 -9.09 -1.05
C ALA A 138 -2.16 -7.81 -1.53
N LEU A 139 -2.84 -6.99 -2.33
CA LEU A 139 -2.27 -5.73 -2.82
C LEU A 139 -1.95 -4.76 -1.68
N LYS A 140 -2.88 -4.59 -0.73
CA LYS A 140 -2.69 -3.75 0.44
C LYS A 140 -1.48 -4.20 1.25
N HIS A 141 -1.41 -5.50 1.57
CA HIS A 141 -0.30 -6.09 2.30
C HIS A 141 1.07 -5.84 1.62
N LEU A 142 1.15 -6.04 0.31
CA LEU A 142 2.39 -5.84 -0.46
C LEU A 142 2.81 -4.36 -0.60
N ARG A 143 1.88 -3.42 -0.39
CA ARG A 143 2.16 -1.97 -0.43
C ARG A 143 2.61 -1.41 0.91
N GLU A 144 1.96 -1.83 1.99
CA GLU A 144 2.16 -1.26 3.33
C GLU A 144 3.49 -1.65 3.99
N ALA A 145 4.06 -2.79 3.64
CA ALA A 145 5.29 -3.28 4.27
C ALA A 145 6.27 -3.91 3.28
N LYS A 146 7.53 -4.02 3.70
CA LYS A 146 8.51 -4.87 3.02
C LYS A 146 8.16 -6.33 3.31
N SER A 147 7.48 -6.98 2.38
CA SER A 147 7.02 -8.36 2.53
C SER A 147 8.16 -9.36 2.31
N SER A 148 8.14 -10.45 3.10
CA SER A 148 8.99 -11.63 2.88
C SER A 148 8.51 -12.46 1.69
N LEU A 149 7.24 -12.32 1.29
CA LEU A 149 6.60 -13.10 0.25
C LEU A 149 7.18 -12.78 -1.13
N LYS A 150 7.57 -13.83 -1.84
CA LYS A 150 8.01 -13.78 -3.24
C LYS A 150 6.94 -14.36 -4.18
N GLU A 151 6.02 -15.14 -3.64
CA GLU A 151 4.95 -15.76 -4.41
C GLU A 151 3.65 -15.86 -3.59
N ILE A 152 2.53 -15.42 -4.19
CA ILE A 152 1.17 -15.65 -3.71
C ILE A 152 0.42 -16.41 -4.81
N VAL A 153 -0.05 -17.60 -4.49
CA VAL A 153 -0.79 -18.48 -5.40
C VAL A 153 -2.26 -18.52 -5.00
N PHE A 154 -3.16 -18.15 -5.89
CA PHE A 154 -4.59 -18.44 -5.75
C PHE A 154 -4.84 -19.79 -6.43
N CYS A 155 -5.09 -20.81 -5.61
CA CYS A 155 -5.24 -22.19 -6.06
C CYS A 155 -6.71 -22.61 -6.08
N LEU A 156 -7.25 -22.80 -7.26
CA LEU A 156 -8.65 -23.11 -7.50
C LEU A 156 -8.82 -24.59 -7.86
N TYR A 157 -9.90 -25.20 -7.36
CA TYR A 157 -10.15 -26.62 -7.56
C TYR A 157 -10.69 -26.93 -8.97
N ASP A 158 -11.55 -26.07 -9.50
CA ASP A 158 -12.22 -26.27 -10.78
C ASP A 158 -12.01 -25.12 -11.76
N LYS A 159 -12.31 -25.40 -13.03
CA LYS A 159 -12.16 -24.46 -14.15
C LYS A 159 -13.02 -23.22 -14.02
N LYS A 160 -14.25 -23.35 -13.52
CA LYS A 160 -15.17 -22.22 -13.35
C LYS A 160 -14.62 -21.24 -12.32
N ALA A 161 -14.13 -21.74 -11.19
CA ALA A 161 -13.49 -20.92 -10.17
C ALA A 161 -12.23 -20.24 -10.71
N LEU A 162 -11.39 -20.96 -11.48
CA LEU A 162 -10.22 -20.40 -12.15
C LEU A 162 -10.58 -19.22 -13.06
N GLU A 163 -11.57 -19.37 -13.94
CA GLU A 163 -12.00 -18.32 -14.86
C GLU A 163 -12.52 -17.08 -14.11
N VAL A 164 -13.33 -17.28 -13.07
CA VAL A 164 -13.86 -16.18 -12.24
C VAL A 164 -12.75 -15.47 -11.47
N PHE A 165 -11.82 -16.21 -10.88
CA PHE A 165 -10.70 -15.63 -10.15
C PHE A 165 -9.72 -14.89 -11.07
N ASN A 166 -9.40 -15.44 -12.25
CA ASN A 166 -8.61 -14.73 -13.25
C ASN A 166 -9.26 -13.39 -13.61
N LYS A 167 -10.55 -13.39 -13.94
CA LYS A 167 -11.28 -12.15 -14.25
C LYS A 167 -11.28 -11.19 -13.05
N GLY A 168 -11.58 -11.67 -11.84
CA GLY A 168 -11.70 -10.83 -10.65
C GLY A 168 -10.37 -10.23 -10.18
N ILE A 169 -9.32 -11.05 -10.15
CA ILE A 169 -8.01 -10.63 -9.65
C ILE A 169 -7.27 -9.81 -10.70
N ILE A 170 -7.14 -10.33 -11.93
CA ILE A 170 -6.35 -9.65 -12.97
C ILE A 170 -6.97 -8.31 -13.30
N SER A 171 -8.28 -8.26 -13.60
CA SER A 171 -8.94 -6.98 -13.92
C SER A 171 -8.85 -5.96 -12.79
N TYR A 172 -8.92 -6.41 -11.53
CA TYR A 172 -8.76 -5.51 -10.39
C TYR A 172 -7.33 -5.01 -10.26
N LEU A 173 -6.34 -5.89 -10.33
CA LEU A 173 -4.94 -5.54 -10.19
C LEU A 173 -4.45 -4.67 -11.36
N GLU A 174 -4.84 -4.97 -12.60
CA GLU A 174 -4.56 -4.12 -13.78
C GLU A 174 -5.17 -2.75 -13.60
N TYR A 175 -6.48 -2.66 -13.28
CA TYR A 175 -7.14 -1.38 -13.02
C TYR A 175 -6.40 -0.54 -11.98
N VAL A 176 -6.05 -1.15 -10.85
CA VAL A 176 -5.36 -0.43 -9.78
C VAL A 176 -3.92 -0.08 -10.16
N THR A 177 -3.20 -0.99 -10.85
CA THR A 177 -1.83 -0.76 -11.28
C THR A 177 -1.78 0.33 -12.35
N ASP A 178 -2.62 0.27 -13.37
CA ASP A 178 -2.67 1.27 -14.44
C ASP A 178 -3.04 2.65 -13.91
N LYS A 179 -4.05 2.72 -13.01
CA LYS A 179 -4.46 4.00 -12.41
C LYS A 179 -3.42 4.60 -11.48
N LEU A 180 -2.67 3.77 -10.76
CA LEU A 180 -1.68 4.24 -9.78
C LEU A 180 -0.29 4.44 -10.36
N GLN A 181 0.07 3.76 -11.47
CA GLN A 181 1.35 3.98 -12.15
C GLN A 181 1.32 5.17 -13.10
N ALA A 182 0.15 5.53 -13.60
CA ALA A 182 -0.02 6.63 -14.55
C ALA A 182 -0.13 8.01 -13.87
N GLY A 183 -0.19 8.08 -12.55
CA GLY A 183 -0.44 9.33 -11.83
C GLY A 183 -1.91 9.79 -11.88
N PRO A 184 -2.25 11.04 -11.58
CA PRO A 184 -1.30 12.06 -11.13
C PRO A 184 -0.67 11.73 -9.76
N PHE A 185 0.59 12.09 -9.60
CA PHE A 185 1.29 11.94 -8.34
C PHE A 185 1.00 13.13 -7.43
N THR A 186 0.82 12.88 -6.14
CA THR A 186 0.59 13.93 -5.15
C THR A 186 1.91 14.44 -4.60
N THR A 187 2.08 15.78 -4.63
CA THR A 187 3.23 16.47 -4.04
C THR A 187 2.79 17.55 -3.08
N VAL A 188 3.69 17.98 -2.22
CA VAL A 188 3.55 19.12 -1.34
C VAL A 188 4.73 20.06 -1.51
N ASP A 189 4.48 21.36 -1.41
CA ASP A 189 5.51 22.39 -1.46
C ASP A 189 5.26 23.39 -0.33
N ALA A 190 6.31 23.99 0.24
CA ALA A 190 6.23 24.94 1.34
C ALA A 190 6.75 26.33 0.94
N ILE A 191 5.95 27.35 1.09
CA ILE A 191 6.43 28.73 1.17
C ILE A 191 6.74 29.01 2.64
N ILE A 192 8.01 28.92 3.00
CA ILE A 192 8.49 29.12 4.39
C ILE A 192 8.98 30.53 4.54
N GLU A 193 8.22 31.35 5.27
CA GLU A 193 8.61 32.72 5.58
C GLU A 193 9.66 32.73 6.72
N ILE A 194 10.78 33.42 6.48
CA ILE A 194 11.81 33.71 7.49
C ILE A 194 12.24 35.16 7.33
N ASP A 195 12.16 35.94 8.43
CA ASP A 195 12.47 37.37 8.41
C ASP A 195 11.71 38.10 7.28
N GLU A 196 12.44 38.69 6.33
CA GLU A 196 11.87 39.43 5.19
C GLU A 196 11.88 38.61 3.87
N GLY A 197 12.11 37.31 3.91
CA GLY A 197 12.26 36.48 2.74
C GLY A 197 11.53 35.14 2.82
N ILE A 198 11.76 34.33 1.80
CA ILE A 198 11.30 32.95 1.73
C ILE A 198 12.48 32.00 1.49
N VAL A 199 12.36 30.77 2.00
CA VAL A 199 13.38 29.73 1.79
C VAL A 199 13.17 29.09 0.41
N ILE A 200 14.25 28.95 -0.34
CA ILE A 200 14.31 28.18 -1.58
C ILE A 200 15.50 27.24 -1.57
N ILE A 201 15.39 26.13 -2.29
CA ILE A 201 16.43 25.11 -2.45
C ILE A 201 16.90 25.04 -3.89
N GLU A 202 18.13 24.60 -4.13
CA GLU A 202 18.65 24.34 -5.47
C GLU A 202 18.50 22.87 -5.82
N MET A 203 17.88 22.58 -6.97
CA MET A 203 17.64 21.20 -7.42
C MET A 203 18.94 20.53 -7.86
N SER A 204 19.25 19.37 -7.25
CA SER A 204 20.39 18.52 -7.61
C SER A 204 20.13 17.68 -8.87
N ASN A 205 18.86 17.47 -9.25
CA ASN A 205 18.43 16.69 -10.41
C ASN A 205 17.54 17.50 -11.36
N PRO A 206 17.46 17.16 -12.65
CA PRO A 206 16.55 17.82 -13.60
C PRO A 206 15.07 17.74 -13.17
N PRO A 207 14.32 18.85 -13.41
CA PRO A 207 14.74 20.14 -13.98
C PRO A 207 15.58 20.96 -12.99
N PHE A 208 16.72 21.48 -13.47
CA PHE A 208 17.60 22.30 -12.65
C PHE A 208 17.05 23.70 -12.43
N GLY A 209 17.35 24.28 -11.29
CA GLY A 209 16.92 25.61 -10.90
C GLY A 209 16.56 25.68 -9.41
N TRP A 210 16.07 26.82 -8.98
CA TRP A 210 15.56 27.03 -7.63
C TRP A 210 14.15 26.48 -7.49
N ALA A 211 13.83 25.94 -6.34
CA ALA A 211 12.51 25.39 -6.03
C ALA A 211 12.05 25.78 -4.63
N LEU A 212 10.78 25.69 -4.38
CA LEU A 212 10.24 25.63 -3.01
C LEU A 212 10.63 24.31 -2.38
N PRO A 213 10.91 24.26 -1.08
CA PRO A 213 11.07 22.99 -0.36
C PRO A 213 9.79 22.15 -0.49
N GLY A 214 9.95 20.86 -0.82
CA GLY A 214 8.81 19.98 -1.02
C GLY A 214 9.14 18.71 -1.80
N GLY A 215 8.19 17.79 -1.83
CA GLY A 215 8.38 16.49 -2.48
C GLY A 215 7.11 15.67 -2.58
N PHE A 216 7.28 14.37 -2.80
CA PHE A 216 6.17 13.43 -2.93
C PHE A 216 5.57 13.08 -1.57
N VAL A 217 4.23 12.90 -1.57
CA VAL A 217 3.51 12.39 -0.39
C VAL A 217 3.68 10.88 -0.33
N ASP A 218 4.15 10.37 0.78
CA ASP A 218 4.32 8.94 1.00
C ASP A 218 2.98 8.25 1.25
N TYR A 219 2.93 6.94 0.94
CA TYR A 219 1.73 6.16 1.16
C TYR A 219 1.35 6.11 2.64
N GLY A 220 0.15 6.58 2.97
CA GLY A 220 -0.37 6.61 4.35
C GLY A 220 -0.01 7.88 5.12
N GLU A 221 0.65 8.85 4.49
CA GLU A 221 1.01 10.15 5.05
C GLU A 221 -0.06 11.20 4.73
N SER A 222 -0.33 12.11 5.65
CA SER A 222 -1.15 13.31 5.37
C SER A 222 -0.34 14.37 4.63
N LEU A 223 -1.01 15.30 3.94
CA LEU A 223 -0.31 16.40 3.26
C LEU A 223 0.45 17.28 4.25
N GLU A 224 -0.14 17.50 5.43
CA GLU A 224 0.45 18.28 6.52
C GLU A 224 1.70 17.61 7.12
N ASP A 225 1.72 16.29 7.20
CA ASP A 225 2.90 15.55 7.68
C ASP A 225 3.98 15.47 6.60
N ALA A 226 3.60 15.27 5.35
CA ALA A 226 4.51 15.28 4.20
C ALA A 226 5.26 16.62 4.09
N VAL A 227 4.56 17.76 4.15
CA VAL A 227 5.21 19.07 4.03
C VAL A 227 6.15 19.37 5.20
N LYS A 228 5.85 18.88 6.41
CA LYS A 228 6.76 19.01 7.57
C LYS A 228 8.02 18.15 7.39
N ARG A 229 7.85 16.91 6.94
CA ARG A 229 8.95 15.97 6.69
C ARG A 229 9.89 16.54 5.63
N GLU A 230 9.37 16.90 4.45
CA GLU A 230 10.15 17.45 3.34
C GLU A 230 10.89 18.73 3.74
N ALA A 231 10.20 19.68 4.39
CA ALA A 231 10.84 20.89 4.88
C ALA A 231 11.96 20.58 5.88
N LYS A 232 11.77 19.60 6.76
CA LYS A 232 12.80 19.17 7.73
C LYS A 232 13.99 18.53 7.04
N GLU A 233 13.77 17.65 6.09
CA GLU A 233 14.80 16.92 5.33
C GLU A 233 15.63 17.87 4.48
N GLU A 234 15.01 18.78 3.73
CA GLU A 234 15.70 19.66 2.78
C GLU A 234 16.28 20.94 3.41
N THR A 235 15.66 21.46 4.48
CA THR A 235 16.03 22.77 5.04
C THR A 235 16.42 22.74 6.51
N GLY A 236 16.23 21.61 7.20
CA GLY A 236 16.44 21.47 8.64
C GLY A 236 15.42 22.21 9.52
N LEU A 237 14.39 22.84 8.91
CA LEU A 237 13.43 23.67 9.62
C LEU A 237 12.25 22.87 10.16
N ASP A 238 11.79 23.29 11.33
CA ASP A 238 10.47 22.91 11.84
C ASP A 238 9.47 24.01 11.45
N LEU A 239 8.35 23.60 10.85
CA LEU A 239 7.34 24.51 10.34
C LEU A 239 6.36 24.93 11.44
N GLU A 240 6.10 26.25 11.54
CA GLU A 240 5.05 26.84 12.39
C GLU A 240 3.92 27.41 11.50
N ASP A 241 2.70 27.53 12.05
CA ASP A 241 1.54 28.16 11.41
C ASP A 241 1.20 27.62 10.00
N ILE A 242 1.27 26.30 9.83
CA ILE A 242 1.02 25.65 8.54
C ILE A 242 -0.42 25.90 8.08
N LYS A 243 -0.57 26.46 6.88
CA LYS A 243 -1.88 26.74 6.27
C LYS A 243 -1.83 26.37 4.78
N GLN A 244 -2.79 25.59 4.32
CA GLN A 244 -2.94 25.32 2.90
C GLN A 244 -3.19 26.63 2.13
N PHE A 245 -2.41 26.84 1.07
CA PHE A 245 -2.51 28.02 0.20
C PHE A 245 -3.37 27.71 -1.02
N HIS A 246 -2.88 26.86 -1.90
CA HIS A 246 -3.58 26.46 -3.12
C HIS A 246 -3.05 25.11 -3.62
N THR A 247 -3.86 24.45 -4.48
CA THR A 247 -3.46 23.21 -5.15
C THR A 247 -3.29 23.46 -6.64
N TYR A 248 -2.08 23.22 -7.15
CA TYR A 248 -1.73 23.38 -8.55
C TYR A 248 -1.77 22.01 -9.25
N SER A 249 -2.52 21.90 -10.33
CA SER A 249 -2.81 20.61 -10.99
C SER A 249 -2.65 20.64 -12.52
N ASN A 250 -2.03 21.68 -13.08
CA ASN A 250 -1.77 21.70 -14.51
C ASN A 250 -0.88 20.51 -14.91
N PRO A 251 -1.28 19.67 -15.88
CA PRO A 251 -0.49 18.51 -16.28
C PRO A 251 0.93 18.82 -16.75
N SER A 252 1.20 20.04 -17.20
CA SER A 252 2.53 20.47 -17.68
C SER A 252 3.40 21.14 -16.60
N ARG A 253 2.93 21.21 -15.35
CA ARG A 253 3.67 21.87 -14.25
C ARG A 253 5.00 21.19 -13.91
N ASP A 254 5.05 19.87 -14.04
CA ASP A 254 6.25 19.07 -13.89
C ASP A 254 6.55 18.33 -15.20
N PRO A 255 7.69 18.59 -15.85
CA PRO A 255 8.02 17.95 -17.13
C PRO A 255 8.30 16.45 -17.01
N ARG A 256 8.47 15.92 -15.81
CA ARG A 256 8.76 14.49 -15.57
C ARG A 256 7.50 13.65 -15.45
N PHE A 257 6.45 14.20 -14.79
CA PHE A 257 5.23 13.46 -14.40
C PHE A 257 4.03 14.41 -14.33
N HIS A 258 2.82 13.86 -14.49
CA HIS A 258 1.63 14.59 -14.08
C HIS A 258 1.55 14.61 -12.55
N THR A 259 1.78 15.77 -11.93
CA THR A 259 1.69 15.97 -10.48
C THR A 259 0.51 16.86 -10.11
N ILE A 260 -0.04 16.65 -8.91
CA ILE A 260 -0.96 17.56 -8.23
C ILE A 260 -0.25 18.00 -6.95
N GLY A 261 0.19 19.26 -6.93
CA GLY A 261 0.97 19.81 -5.82
C GLY A 261 0.12 20.73 -4.95
N THR A 262 0.07 20.45 -3.65
CA THR A 262 -0.56 21.32 -2.67
C THR A 262 0.51 22.17 -1.97
N VAL A 263 0.38 23.48 -2.11
CA VAL A 263 1.30 24.46 -1.52
C VAL A 263 0.80 24.89 -0.15
N PHE A 264 1.70 24.90 0.83
CA PHE A 264 1.45 25.39 2.18
C PHE A 264 2.20 26.67 2.47
N LEU A 265 1.56 27.60 3.17
CA LEU A 265 2.21 28.73 3.81
C LEU A 265 2.64 28.31 5.21
N SER A 266 3.84 28.69 5.59
CA SER A 266 4.36 28.40 6.90
C SER A 266 5.42 29.43 7.33
N ARG A 267 5.85 29.36 8.58
CA ARG A 267 6.92 30.19 9.14
C ARG A 267 7.90 29.33 9.88
N SER A 268 9.12 29.85 10.02
CA SER A 268 10.11 29.30 10.95
C SER A 268 10.95 30.43 11.56
N LYS A 269 11.33 30.27 12.82
CA LYS A 269 12.22 31.17 13.55
C LYS A 269 13.69 30.76 13.50
N CYS A 270 13.92 29.55 13.00
CA CYS A 270 15.27 28.98 12.91
C CYS A 270 15.97 29.41 11.63
N LYS A 271 17.29 29.44 11.63
CA LYS A 271 18.07 29.60 10.40
C LYS A 271 18.10 28.27 9.64
N PRO A 272 17.79 28.28 8.35
CA PRO A 272 17.79 27.07 7.54
C PRO A 272 19.21 26.52 7.35
N LYS A 273 19.31 25.21 7.23
CA LYS A 273 20.51 24.45 6.87
C LYS A 273 20.17 23.54 5.71
N ALA A 274 20.96 23.55 4.64
CA ALA A 274 20.80 22.61 3.55
C ALA A 274 20.85 21.17 4.07
N GLY A 275 19.89 20.36 3.67
CA GLY A 275 19.89 18.91 3.89
C GLY A 275 20.77 18.20 2.87
N ASP A 276 20.84 16.86 3.00
CA ASP A 276 21.74 16.04 2.18
C ASP A 276 21.35 15.99 0.69
N ASP A 277 20.08 16.24 0.36
CA ASP A 277 19.55 16.16 -1.01
C ASP A 277 19.48 17.51 -1.75
N ALA A 278 19.71 18.65 -1.08
CA ALA A 278 19.72 19.96 -1.69
C ALA A 278 21.15 20.36 -2.15
N ALA A 279 21.31 20.70 -3.42
CA ALA A 279 22.59 21.23 -3.95
C ALA A 279 22.96 22.60 -3.36
N GLY A 280 21.94 23.35 -2.93
CA GLY A 280 22.10 24.65 -2.28
C GLY A 280 20.79 25.08 -1.59
N LEU A 281 20.91 26.03 -0.66
CA LEU A 281 19.78 26.62 0.06
C LEU A 281 20.05 28.10 0.28
N LYS A 282 19.03 28.94 0.11
CA LYS A 282 19.10 30.35 0.48
C LYS A 282 17.75 30.92 0.89
N VAL A 283 17.80 32.04 1.65
CA VAL A 283 16.64 32.89 1.92
C VAL A 283 16.70 34.06 0.91
N VAL A 284 15.61 34.29 0.17
CA VAL A 284 15.53 35.33 -0.85
C VAL A 284 14.38 36.28 -0.56
N LYS A 285 14.59 37.57 -0.84
CA LYS A 285 13.53 38.57 -0.78
C LYS A 285 12.56 38.37 -1.94
N LEU A 286 11.27 38.62 -1.71
CA LEU A 286 10.25 38.50 -2.78
C LEU A 286 10.51 39.43 -3.98
N SER A 287 11.26 40.52 -3.80
CA SER A 287 11.70 41.42 -4.89
C SER A 287 12.78 40.84 -5.81
N GLU A 288 13.46 39.76 -5.39
CA GLU A 288 14.57 39.17 -6.14
C GLU A 288 14.13 37.99 -7.01
N ILE A 289 12.88 37.52 -6.83
CA ILE A 289 12.33 36.30 -7.47
C ILE A 289 12.38 36.39 -9.02
N GLU A 290 12.13 37.56 -9.60
CA GLU A 290 12.13 37.71 -11.05
C GLU A 290 13.48 37.41 -11.70
N ASN A 291 14.58 37.63 -10.99
CA ASN A 291 15.94 37.44 -11.47
C ASN A 291 16.48 36.01 -11.29
N LEU A 292 15.67 35.11 -10.74
CA LEU A 292 16.07 33.73 -10.47
C LEU A 292 15.45 32.78 -11.51
N ASN A 293 16.21 31.73 -11.83
CA ASN A 293 15.72 30.63 -12.64
C ASN A 293 15.12 29.56 -11.71
N PHE A 294 13.85 29.27 -11.89
CA PHE A 294 13.15 28.26 -11.11
C PHE A 294 12.91 26.99 -11.89
N ALA A 295 12.97 25.89 -11.19
CA ALA A 295 12.48 24.60 -11.64
C ALA A 295 10.94 24.56 -11.54
N PHE A 296 10.29 23.74 -12.35
CA PHE A 296 8.86 23.55 -12.36
C PHE A 296 8.07 24.85 -12.59
N ASP A 297 6.87 24.92 -12.01
CA ASP A 297 6.02 26.11 -11.97
C ASP A 297 6.21 26.96 -10.69
N HIS A 298 7.29 26.73 -9.94
CA HIS A 298 7.50 27.35 -8.62
C HIS A 298 7.63 28.88 -8.69
N LYS A 299 8.10 29.43 -9.80
CA LYS A 299 8.09 30.89 -10.03
C LYS A 299 6.67 31.43 -10.05
N ASP A 300 5.76 30.78 -10.77
CA ASP A 300 4.36 31.19 -10.87
C ASP A 300 3.66 31.10 -9.51
N ILE A 301 3.92 30.03 -8.76
CA ILE A 301 3.42 29.84 -7.39
C ILE A 301 3.84 31.01 -6.49
N ILE A 302 5.11 31.44 -6.55
CA ILE A 302 5.62 32.55 -5.73
C ILE A 302 5.02 33.88 -6.20
N ILE A 303 4.79 34.07 -7.49
CA ILE A 303 4.10 35.26 -8.02
C ILE A 303 2.67 35.32 -7.50
N ASP A 304 1.95 34.22 -7.45
CA ASP A 304 0.61 34.16 -6.88
C ASP A 304 0.61 34.45 -5.38
N TYR A 305 1.62 33.95 -4.66
CA TYR A 305 1.81 34.29 -3.26
C TYR A 305 2.08 35.79 -3.04
N ILE A 306 2.88 36.45 -3.91
CA ILE A 306 3.11 37.90 -3.85
C ILE A 306 1.82 38.68 -4.06
N LYS A 307 0.96 38.25 -5.01
CA LYS A 307 -0.38 38.86 -5.21
C LYS A 307 -1.25 38.70 -3.96
N TYR A 308 -1.29 37.50 -3.41
CA TYR A 308 -2.02 37.20 -2.17
C TYR A 308 -1.60 38.11 -1.01
N LYS A 309 -0.29 38.32 -0.81
CA LYS A 309 0.25 39.24 0.23
C LYS A 309 -0.16 40.68 0.01
N LYS A 310 -0.44 41.09 -1.23
CA LYS A 310 -0.97 42.44 -1.60
C LYS A 310 -2.48 42.53 -1.47
N GLY A 311 -3.18 41.52 -0.97
CA GLY A 311 -4.62 41.46 -0.85
C GLY A 311 -5.38 41.29 -2.18
N GLN A 312 -4.68 40.84 -3.22
CA GLN A 312 -5.26 40.47 -4.51
C GLN A 312 -5.65 39.00 -4.49
N ASN A 313 -6.74 38.64 -5.18
CA ASN A 313 -7.07 37.23 -5.40
C ASN A 313 -6.27 36.69 -6.61
N PRO A 314 -5.33 35.77 -6.45
CA PRO A 314 -4.53 35.21 -7.56
C PRO A 314 -5.26 34.10 -8.32
N PHE A 315 -6.40 33.56 -7.82
CA PHE A 315 -7.11 32.37 -8.32
C PHE A 315 -8.48 32.70 -8.89
#